data_9099793b691695f7ebe6b20dbb50f38c
#
_entry.id   9099793b691695f7ebe6b20dbb50f38c
#
_cell.length_a   1.000
_cell.length_b   1.000
_cell.length_c   1.000
_cell.angle_alpha   90.00
_cell.angle_beta   90.00
_cell.angle_gamma   90.00
#
_symmetry.space_group_name_H-M   'P 1'
#
loop_
_entity.id
_entity.type
_entity.pdbx_description
1 polymer ?
#
loop_
_entity_poly.entity_id
_entity_poly.type
_entity_poly.pdbx_seq_one_letter_code
_entity_poly.pdbx_strand_id
1 'polypeptide(L)'
;MYNIKINAKLIIAILLFISLLYGAQLFIIWTHQCIYDKELTSLLYSLPIIIIIFFIFMILLSMKISDKFYSYIYTIFGLFLGYIFYLFQIAVILRIVLVFAKLPNFLSIFLLYILPLIICIYGIINALKTKIERITLKYPGYNDSITILHLSDIHLGAIHQKGSVNKIVKEINELDPDIVVITGDMADGSLKVERNWLMPFNDLAIPILYVTGNHEEMNPKEDMIKILNETNIKYIGEHEIYKFKGVNFIGEDYGYDLRKTLINIHQEKGVPNILLYHVPTLVPDELEKYNIFLFLAGHTHGGQIFPLGIFAYFANACFSGLYTDKTNSHFIYVSEGVNNAVIPMRVGSSRTFALITIESNKLQLQ
;
A
#
# COMPACT_ATOMS: atom_id res chain seq x y z
N MET A 1 -5.10 -2.31 22.37
CA MET A 1 -5.07 -0.88 22.00
C MET A 1 -3.65 -0.38 22.15
N TYR A 2 -3.12 0.25 21.13
CA TYR A 2 -1.79 0.86 21.22
C TYR A 2 -1.86 2.15 22.03
N ASN A 3 -0.91 2.34 22.96
CA ASN A 3 -0.72 3.62 23.65
C ASN A 3 -0.10 4.63 22.66
N ILE A 4 -0.91 5.23 21.79
CA ILE A 4 -0.45 6.32 20.93
C ILE A 4 -0.06 7.48 21.85
N LYS A 5 1.24 7.80 21.93
CA LYS A 5 1.70 9.01 22.63
C LYS A 5 1.19 10.22 21.86
N ILE A 6 0.14 10.84 22.37
CA ILE A 6 -0.40 12.08 21.81
C ILE A 6 0.65 13.18 22.03
N ASN A 7 1.26 13.63 20.96
CA ASN A 7 2.21 14.75 20.96
C ASN A 7 1.63 15.94 20.16
N ALA A 8 2.24 17.11 20.31
CA ALA A 8 1.77 18.33 19.64
C ALA A 8 1.72 18.17 18.10
N LYS A 9 2.66 17.43 17.50
CA LYS A 9 2.68 17.20 16.04
C LYS A 9 1.46 16.40 15.58
N LEU A 10 1.09 15.35 16.31
CA LEU A 10 -0.10 14.55 16.03
C LEU A 10 -1.39 15.38 16.17
N ILE A 11 -1.49 16.20 17.23
CA ILE A 11 -2.65 17.11 17.41
C ILE A 11 -2.76 18.07 16.22
N ILE A 12 -1.66 18.70 15.83
CA ILE A 12 -1.63 19.62 14.68
C ILE A 12 -2.06 18.90 13.39
N ALA A 13 -1.55 17.69 13.13
CA ALA A 13 -1.92 16.91 11.95
C ALA A 13 -3.42 16.58 11.93
N ILE A 14 -3.99 16.19 13.07
CA ILE A 14 -5.43 15.92 13.21
C ILE A 14 -6.25 17.20 12.95
N LEU A 15 -5.86 18.33 13.53
CA LEU A 15 -6.57 19.61 13.34
C LEU A 15 -6.49 20.07 11.87
N LEU A 16 -5.34 19.92 11.22
CA LEU A 16 -5.17 20.21 9.79
C LEU A 16 -6.06 19.31 8.93
N PHE A 17 -6.08 18.01 9.21
CA PHE A 17 -6.93 17.05 8.50
C PHE A 17 -8.43 17.41 8.65
N ILE A 18 -8.90 17.70 9.86
CA ILE A 18 -10.28 18.11 10.12
C ILE A 18 -10.62 19.42 9.38
N SER A 19 -9.69 20.39 9.39
CA SER A 19 -9.88 21.67 8.71
C SER A 19 -9.96 21.51 7.19
N LEU A 20 -9.11 20.66 6.60
CA LEU A 20 -9.14 20.34 5.17
C LEU A 20 -10.44 19.63 4.79
N LEU A 21 -10.86 18.64 5.58
CA LEU A 21 -12.09 17.90 5.34
C LEU A 21 -13.32 18.80 5.45
N TYR A 22 -13.35 19.70 6.43
CA TYR A 22 -14.41 20.69 6.57
C TYR A 22 -14.44 21.68 5.40
N GLY A 23 -13.28 22.23 5.03
CA GLY A 23 -13.16 23.14 3.89
C GLY A 23 -13.59 22.51 2.56
N ALA A 24 -13.23 21.25 2.32
CA ALA A 24 -13.68 20.52 1.14
C ALA A 24 -15.21 20.40 1.07
N GLN A 25 -15.86 20.05 2.20
CA GLN A 25 -17.31 19.95 2.26
C GLN A 25 -18.01 21.30 2.07
N LEU A 26 -17.47 22.38 2.64
CA LEU A 26 -17.99 23.74 2.40
C LEU A 26 -17.88 24.13 0.92
N PHE A 27 -16.77 23.80 0.25
CA PHE A 27 -16.59 24.06 -1.17
C PHE A 27 -17.60 23.30 -2.03
N ILE A 28 -17.92 22.07 -1.67
CA ILE A 28 -18.96 21.26 -2.33
C ILE A 28 -20.33 21.92 -2.18
N ILE A 29 -20.69 22.36 -0.96
CA ILE A 29 -21.94 23.06 -0.68
C ILE A 29 -22.02 24.35 -1.51
N TRP A 30 -20.96 25.15 -1.52
CA TRP A 30 -20.90 26.34 -2.34
C TRP A 30 -21.04 26.06 -3.84
N THR A 31 -20.43 25.00 -4.35
CA THR A 31 -20.60 24.57 -5.75
C THR A 31 -22.04 24.21 -6.05
N HIS A 32 -22.72 23.49 -5.17
CA HIS A 32 -24.14 23.17 -5.30
C HIS A 32 -25.02 24.44 -5.37
N GLN A 33 -24.77 25.43 -4.50
CA GLN A 33 -25.50 26.70 -4.52
C GLN A 33 -25.34 27.42 -5.85
N CYS A 34 -24.12 27.46 -6.40
CA CYS A 34 -23.85 28.11 -7.68
C CYS A 34 -24.55 27.43 -8.87
N ILE A 35 -24.85 26.13 -8.79
CA ILE A 35 -25.61 25.43 -9.83
C ILE A 35 -27.08 25.89 -9.87
N TYR A 36 -27.67 26.12 -8.72
CA TYR A 36 -29.09 26.46 -8.59
C TYR A 36 -29.38 27.95 -8.47
N ASP A 37 -28.35 28.79 -8.32
CA ASP A 37 -28.46 30.22 -8.02
C ASP A 37 -29.39 30.48 -6.80
N LYS A 38 -29.25 29.65 -5.77
CA LYS A 38 -30.05 29.72 -4.54
C LYS A 38 -29.18 29.67 -3.31
N GLU A 39 -29.42 30.58 -2.40
CA GLU A 39 -28.83 30.49 -1.06
C GLU A 39 -29.40 29.30 -0.30
N LEU A 40 -28.51 28.48 0.24
CA LEU A 40 -28.88 27.39 1.13
C LEU A 40 -29.03 27.92 2.56
N THR A 41 -29.87 27.26 3.33
CA THR A 41 -30.08 27.64 4.75
C THR A 41 -28.79 27.51 5.55
N SER A 42 -28.60 28.37 6.56
CA SER A 42 -27.45 28.36 7.45
C SER A 42 -27.20 26.97 8.09
N LEU A 43 -28.25 26.18 8.26
CA LEU A 43 -28.18 24.81 8.76
C LEU A 43 -27.32 23.90 7.89
N LEU A 44 -27.31 24.08 6.57
CA LEU A 44 -26.49 23.25 5.67
C LEU A 44 -25.00 23.49 5.82
N TYR A 45 -24.58 24.68 6.27
CA TYR A 45 -23.15 24.96 6.56
C TYR A 45 -22.66 24.32 7.86
N SER A 46 -23.57 23.97 8.79
CA SER A 46 -23.21 23.23 10.00
C SER A 46 -23.15 21.71 9.78
N LEU A 47 -23.76 21.19 8.70
CA LEU A 47 -23.81 19.76 8.42
C LEU A 47 -22.42 19.09 8.32
N PRO A 48 -21.41 19.67 7.65
CA PRO A 48 -20.07 19.10 7.61
C PRO A 48 -19.44 18.88 8.99
N ILE A 49 -19.55 19.85 9.89
CA ILE A 49 -18.97 19.71 11.23
C ILE A 49 -19.73 18.66 12.06
N ILE A 50 -21.05 18.58 11.89
CA ILE A 50 -21.87 17.55 12.54
C ILE A 50 -21.46 16.16 12.09
N ILE A 51 -21.24 15.95 10.77
CA ILE A 51 -20.77 14.68 10.21
C ILE A 51 -19.39 14.31 10.76
N ILE A 52 -18.45 15.25 10.81
CA ILE A 52 -17.10 15.02 11.35
C ILE A 52 -17.19 14.62 12.82
N ILE A 53 -17.94 15.36 13.64
CA ILE A 53 -18.13 15.06 15.07
C ILE A 53 -18.79 13.69 15.24
N PHE A 54 -19.80 13.35 14.42
CA PHE A 54 -20.46 12.07 14.45
C PHE A 54 -19.47 10.91 14.18
N PHE A 55 -18.62 11.01 13.14
CA PHE A 55 -17.63 9.98 12.86
C PHE A 55 -16.58 9.85 13.96
N ILE A 56 -16.08 10.97 14.52
CA ILE A 56 -15.15 10.94 15.64
C ILE A 56 -15.79 10.23 16.84
N PHE A 57 -17.04 10.60 17.18
CA PHE A 57 -17.78 9.97 18.27
C PHE A 57 -17.99 8.47 18.04
N MET A 58 -18.39 8.07 16.81
CA MET A 58 -18.60 6.67 16.45
C MET A 58 -17.32 5.86 16.51
N ILE A 59 -16.19 6.41 16.07
CA ILE A 59 -14.87 5.75 16.17
C ILE A 59 -14.52 5.55 17.66
N LEU A 60 -14.59 6.59 18.48
CA LEU A 60 -14.28 6.51 19.90
C LEU A 60 -15.20 5.55 20.66
N LEU A 61 -16.49 5.51 20.31
CA LEU A 61 -17.46 4.59 20.88
C LEU A 61 -17.17 3.15 20.47
N SER A 62 -16.91 2.92 19.18
CA SER A 62 -16.66 1.58 18.63
C SER A 62 -15.41 0.90 19.23
N MET A 63 -14.38 1.68 19.54
CA MET A 63 -13.16 1.19 20.23
C MET A 63 -13.46 0.61 21.62
N LYS A 64 -14.59 0.99 22.26
CA LYS A 64 -15.00 0.48 23.57
C LYS A 64 -15.95 -0.71 23.49
N ILE A 65 -16.58 -0.94 22.34
CA ILE A 65 -17.61 -1.98 22.18
C ILE A 65 -16.97 -3.30 21.73
N SER A 66 -16.35 -3.35 20.57
CA SER A 66 -15.64 -4.51 20.05
C SER A 66 -14.83 -4.17 18.81
N ASP A 67 -13.78 -4.95 18.53
CA ASP A 67 -12.94 -4.78 17.34
C ASP A 67 -13.76 -4.97 16.04
N LYS A 68 -14.75 -5.87 16.06
CA LYS A 68 -15.64 -6.06 14.90
C LYS A 68 -16.48 -4.83 14.61
N PHE A 69 -17.04 -4.19 15.64
CA PHE A 69 -17.83 -2.97 15.47
C PHE A 69 -16.92 -1.81 15.04
N TYR A 70 -15.73 -1.71 15.62
CA TYR A 70 -14.71 -0.75 15.20
C TYR A 70 -14.38 -0.92 13.71
N SER A 71 -14.14 -2.13 13.24
CA SER A 71 -13.86 -2.43 11.82
C SER A 71 -14.96 -1.95 10.87
N TYR A 72 -16.23 -2.14 11.23
CA TYR A 72 -17.34 -1.62 10.43
C TYR A 72 -17.34 -0.09 10.35
N ILE A 73 -17.19 0.59 11.48
CA ILE A 73 -17.20 2.06 11.52
C ILE A 73 -15.98 2.62 10.79
N TYR A 74 -14.81 2.01 10.97
CA TYR A 74 -13.58 2.40 10.29
C TYR A 74 -13.70 2.24 8.77
N THR A 75 -14.26 1.13 8.30
CA THR A 75 -14.50 0.87 6.87
C THR A 75 -15.48 1.89 6.28
N ILE A 76 -16.61 2.16 6.96
CA ILE A 76 -17.60 3.15 6.52
C ILE A 76 -16.96 4.54 6.45
N PHE A 77 -16.14 4.89 7.44
CA PHE A 77 -15.41 6.16 7.44
C PHE A 77 -14.42 6.26 6.29
N GLY A 78 -13.65 5.19 6.00
CA GLY A 78 -12.75 5.14 4.85
C GLY A 78 -13.48 5.32 3.51
N LEU A 79 -14.64 4.66 3.33
CA LEU A 79 -15.49 4.84 2.16
C LEU A 79 -16.02 6.28 2.03
N PHE A 80 -16.46 6.86 3.14
CA PHE A 80 -16.89 8.25 3.20
C PHE A 80 -15.76 9.21 2.81
N LEU A 81 -14.55 9.01 3.33
CA LEU A 81 -13.38 9.82 2.97
C LEU A 81 -13.09 9.74 1.47
N GLY A 82 -13.11 8.55 0.88
CA GLY A 82 -12.90 8.37 -0.55
C GLY A 82 -13.97 9.06 -1.39
N TYR A 83 -15.24 9.00 -0.97
CA TYR A 83 -16.33 9.68 -1.66
C TYR A 83 -16.19 11.21 -1.59
N ILE A 84 -15.93 11.78 -0.40
CA ILE A 84 -15.71 13.24 -0.23
C ILE A 84 -14.48 13.70 -1.04
N PHE A 85 -13.43 12.89 -1.09
CA PHE A 85 -12.24 13.18 -1.87
C PHE A 85 -12.54 13.35 -3.37
N TYR A 86 -13.27 12.43 -3.99
CA TYR A 86 -13.67 12.56 -5.40
C TYR A 86 -14.75 13.60 -5.62
N LEU A 87 -15.67 13.73 -4.70
CA LEU A 87 -16.70 14.77 -4.74
C LEU A 87 -16.08 16.17 -4.79
N PHE A 88 -15.07 16.41 -3.94
CA PHE A 88 -14.34 17.68 -3.93
C PHE A 88 -13.59 17.93 -5.25
N GLN A 89 -12.89 16.94 -5.79
CA GLN A 89 -12.18 17.08 -7.07
C GLN A 89 -13.14 17.40 -8.22
N ILE A 90 -14.26 16.68 -8.29
CA ILE A 90 -15.28 16.95 -9.31
C ILE A 90 -15.90 18.34 -9.10
N ALA A 91 -16.14 18.76 -7.86
CA ALA A 91 -16.60 20.11 -7.57
C ALA A 91 -15.63 21.18 -8.09
N VAL A 92 -14.32 21.02 -7.89
CA VAL A 92 -13.29 21.91 -8.41
C VAL A 92 -13.31 21.95 -9.93
N ILE A 93 -13.29 20.80 -10.59
CA ILE A 93 -13.33 20.71 -12.05
C ILE A 93 -14.62 21.35 -12.59
N LEU A 94 -15.77 21.03 -11.98
CA LEU A 94 -17.06 21.57 -12.39
C LEU A 94 -17.12 23.10 -12.25
N ARG A 95 -16.56 23.66 -11.19
CA ARG A 95 -16.48 25.11 -11.01
C ARG A 95 -15.64 25.77 -12.11
N ILE A 96 -14.54 25.17 -12.51
CA ILE A 96 -13.72 25.65 -13.62
C ILE A 96 -14.51 25.61 -14.93
N VAL A 97 -15.19 24.49 -15.22
CA VAL A 97 -16.01 24.33 -16.44
C VAL A 97 -17.14 25.37 -16.50
N LEU A 98 -17.83 25.60 -15.37
CA LEU A 98 -18.95 26.54 -15.28
C LEU A 98 -18.55 28.01 -15.49
N VAL A 99 -17.25 28.36 -15.40
CA VAL A 99 -16.73 29.67 -15.79
C VAL A 99 -16.79 29.87 -17.31
N PHE A 100 -16.55 28.80 -18.07
CA PHE A 100 -16.42 28.86 -19.53
C PHE A 100 -17.67 28.37 -20.28
N ALA A 101 -18.50 27.57 -19.62
CA ALA A 101 -19.67 26.96 -20.25
C ALA A 101 -20.86 26.87 -19.29
N LYS A 102 -22.07 27.15 -19.83
CA LYS A 102 -23.31 26.90 -19.09
C LYS A 102 -23.74 25.45 -19.30
N LEU A 103 -23.78 24.69 -18.22
CA LEU A 103 -24.31 23.31 -18.23
C LEU A 103 -25.75 23.29 -17.69
N PRO A 104 -26.62 22.41 -18.21
CA PRO A 104 -27.93 22.17 -17.60
C PRO A 104 -27.78 21.73 -16.14
N ASN A 105 -28.67 22.22 -15.24
CA ASN A 105 -28.57 21.92 -13.81
C ASN A 105 -28.57 20.42 -13.51
N PHE A 106 -29.39 19.62 -14.22
CA PHE A 106 -29.45 18.17 -14.02
C PHE A 106 -28.09 17.51 -14.32
N LEU A 107 -27.39 17.95 -15.38
CA LEU A 107 -26.08 17.44 -15.74
C LEU A 107 -25.03 17.84 -14.69
N SER A 108 -25.06 19.10 -14.24
CA SER A 108 -24.16 19.58 -13.20
C SER A 108 -24.32 18.80 -11.89
N ILE A 109 -25.55 18.50 -11.48
CA ILE A 109 -25.85 17.70 -10.29
C ILE A 109 -25.43 16.23 -10.47
N PHE A 110 -25.69 15.65 -11.65
CA PHE A 110 -25.23 14.30 -11.97
C PHE A 110 -23.71 14.21 -11.88
N LEU A 111 -22.98 15.14 -12.51
CA LEU A 111 -21.51 15.19 -12.44
C LEU A 111 -21.03 15.37 -11.02
N LEU A 112 -21.66 16.26 -10.23
CA LEU A 112 -21.22 16.55 -8.86
C LEU A 112 -21.38 15.35 -7.94
N TYR A 113 -22.50 14.61 -7.97
CA TYR A 113 -22.81 13.58 -6.97
C TYR A 113 -22.70 12.14 -7.47
N ILE A 114 -23.13 11.90 -8.72
CA ILE A 114 -23.20 10.53 -9.24
C ILE A 114 -21.86 10.07 -9.82
N LEU A 115 -21.14 10.96 -10.51
CA LEU A 115 -19.83 10.59 -11.07
C LEU A 115 -18.81 10.19 -9.98
N PRO A 116 -18.65 10.92 -8.85
CA PRO A 116 -17.80 10.47 -7.74
C PRO A 116 -18.23 9.10 -7.18
N LEU A 117 -19.55 8.85 -7.08
CA LEU A 117 -20.06 7.56 -6.62
C LEU A 117 -19.67 6.42 -7.57
N ILE A 118 -19.77 6.64 -8.87
CA ILE A 118 -19.35 5.67 -9.90
C ILE A 118 -17.84 5.39 -9.77
N ILE A 119 -17.02 6.44 -9.58
CA ILE A 119 -15.57 6.30 -9.39
C ILE A 119 -15.27 5.48 -8.13
N CYS A 120 -15.97 5.73 -7.02
CA CYS A 120 -15.79 4.95 -5.79
C CYS A 120 -16.18 3.47 -5.98
N ILE A 121 -17.33 3.19 -6.62
CA ILE A 121 -17.75 1.82 -6.91
C ILE A 121 -16.71 1.11 -7.78
N TYR A 122 -16.23 1.76 -8.83
CA TYR A 122 -15.13 1.25 -9.65
C TYR A 122 -13.88 0.96 -8.78
N GLY A 123 -13.49 1.91 -7.93
CA GLY A 123 -12.31 1.77 -7.07
C GLY A 123 -12.42 0.61 -6.08
N ILE A 124 -13.61 0.38 -5.50
CA ILE A 124 -13.88 -0.76 -4.61
C ILE A 124 -13.76 -2.08 -5.40
N ILE A 125 -14.39 -2.18 -6.57
CA ILE A 125 -14.31 -3.39 -7.41
C ILE A 125 -12.88 -3.66 -7.85
N ASN A 126 -12.13 -2.62 -8.24
CA ASN A 126 -10.74 -2.73 -8.64
C ASN A 126 -9.83 -3.20 -7.50
N ALA A 127 -10.06 -2.73 -6.27
CA ALA A 127 -9.32 -3.16 -5.09
C ALA A 127 -9.51 -4.65 -4.73
N LEU A 128 -10.59 -5.28 -5.20
CA LEU A 128 -10.86 -6.70 -4.97
C LEU A 128 -10.19 -7.63 -5.99
N LYS A 129 -9.74 -7.08 -7.14
CA LYS A 129 -9.14 -7.84 -8.24
C LYS A 129 -7.62 -7.87 -8.11
N THR A 130 -7.05 -9.07 -8.10
CA THR A 130 -5.59 -9.25 -8.10
C THR A 130 -5.06 -9.18 -9.53
N LYS A 131 -4.08 -8.32 -9.75
CA LYS A 131 -3.25 -8.27 -10.95
C LYS A 131 -1.99 -9.09 -10.71
N ILE A 132 -1.76 -10.12 -11.51
CA ILE A 132 -0.53 -10.89 -11.46
C ILE A 132 0.44 -10.30 -12.48
N GLU A 133 1.55 -9.75 -12.01
CA GLU A 133 2.65 -9.28 -12.86
C GLU A 133 3.70 -10.40 -12.96
N ARG A 134 3.95 -10.88 -14.18
CA ARG A 134 4.94 -11.93 -14.45
C ARG A 134 6.17 -11.30 -15.06
N ILE A 135 7.31 -11.46 -14.39
CA ILE A 135 8.60 -10.85 -14.77
C ILE A 135 9.63 -11.96 -14.87
N THR A 136 10.39 -11.99 -15.96
CA THR A 136 11.51 -12.93 -16.12
C THR A 136 12.80 -12.14 -16.23
N LEU A 137 13.75 -12.40 -15.33
CA LEU A 137 15.06 -11.77 -15.28
C LEU A 137 16.15 -12.83 -15.52
N LYS A 138 17.21 -12.46 -16.24
CA LYS A 138 18.35 -13.34 -16.51
C LYS A 138 19.55 -12.90 -15.70
N TYR A 139 20.17 -13.85 -14.98
CA TYR A 139 21.39 -13.57 -14.22
C TYR A 139 22.58 -14.38 -14.78
N PRO A 140 23.67 -13.71 -15.19
CA PRO A 140 24.83 -14.37 -15.74
C PRO A 140 25.51 -15.35 -14.76
N GLY A 141 25.65 -16.61 -15.17
CA GLY A 141 26.30 -17.63 -14.35
C GLY A 141 25.39 -18.30 -13.32
N TYR A 142 24.13 -17.89 -13.16
CA TYR A 142 23.15 -18.65 -12.41
C TYR A 142 22.80 -19.94 -13.19
N ASN A 143 22.82 -21.08 -12.51
CA ASN A 143 22.67 -22.39 -13.17
C ASN A 143 21.36 -23.10 -12.87
N ASP A 144 20.44 -22.42 -12.19
CA ASP A 144 19.14 -22.93 -11.78
C ASP A 144 18.03 -21.98 -12.25
N SER A 145 16.82 -22.21 -11.79
CA SER A 145 15.68 -21.31 -11.94
C SER A 145 14.95 -21.19 -10.61
N ILE A 146 14.54 -19.97 -10.27
CA ILE A 146 13.74 -19.70 -9.07
C ILE A 146 12.57 -18.78 -9.42
N THR A 147 11.39 -19.14 -8.94
CA THR A 147 10.18 -18.31 -9.04
C THR A 147 9.86 -17.72 -7.68
N ILE A 148 9.97 -16.42 -7.57
CA ILE A 148 9.75 -15.63 -6.35
C ILE A 148 8.41 -14.94 -6.45
N LEU A 149 7.54 -15.12 -5.46
CA LEU A 149 6.35 -14.30 -5.33
C LEU A 149 6.63 -13.14 -4.37
N HIS A 150 6.63 -11.93 -4.91
CA HIS A 150 6.79 -10.72 -4.12
C HIS A 150 5.43 -10.13 -3.74
N LEU A 151 5.22 -9.96 -2.45
CA LEU A 151 4.10 -9.30 -1.81
C LEU A 151 4.61 -8.12 -0.98
N SER A 152 3.79 -7.09 -0.80
CA SER A 152 4.05 -5.95 0.09
C SER A 152 2.74 -5.35 0.55
N ASP A 153 2.77 -4.57 1.62
CA ASP A 153 1.63 -3.76 2.04
C ASP A 153 0.36 -4.61 2.26
N ILE A 154 0.45 -5.62 3.14
CA ILE A 154 -0.68 -6.51 3.48
C ILE A 154 -1.69 -5.79 4.37
N HIS A 155 -1.25 -4.82 5.18
CA HIS A 155 -2.08 -3.93 5.98
C HIS A 155 -3.19 -4.63 6.77
N LEU A 156 -2.81 -5.60 7.61
CA LEU A 156 -3.74 -6.24 8.52
C LEU A 156 -4.17 -5.28 9.63
N GLY A 157 -5.48 -5.18 9.85
CA GLY A 157 -6.06 -4.29 10.82
C GLY A 157 -7.58 -4.23 10.73
N ALA A 158 -8.16 -3.05 10.81
CA ALA A 158 -9.61 -2.89 10.84
C ALA A 158 -10.32 -3.35 9.55
N ILE A 159 -9.69 -3.17 8.39
CA ILE A 159 -10.29 -3.51 7.08
C ILE A 159 -9.91 -4.94 6.68
N HIS A 160 -8.64 -5.29 6.81
CA HIS A 160 -8.08 -6.55 6.36
C HIS A 160 -7.70 -7.45 7.55
N GLN A 161 -8.30 -8.62 7.63
CA GLN A 161 -8.11 -9.58 8.72
C GLN A 161 -7.87 -10.99 8.15
N LYS A 162 -8.05 -12.01 8.94
CA LYS A 162 -7.88 -13.44 8.56
C LYS A 162 -8.48 -13.79 7.19
N GLY A 163 -9.65 -13.24 6.85
CA GLY A 163 -10.29 -13.48 5.54
C GLY A 163 -9.45 -13.00 4.36
N SER A 164 -8.74 -11.87 4.50
CA SER A 164 -7.79 -11.39 3.49
C SER A 164 -6.59 -12.34 3.37
N VAL A 165 -6.03 -12.80 4.49
CA VAL A 165 -4.91 -13.73 4.50
C VAL A 165 -5.29 -15.08 3.87
N ASN A 166 -6.48 -15.62 4.16
CA ASN A 166 -6.98 -16.84 3.50
C ASN A 166 -7.03 -16.68 1.98
N LYS A 167 -7.47 -15.53 1.48
CA LYS A 167 -7.49 -15.23 0.03
C LYS A 167 -6.07 -15.18 -0.53
N ILE A 168 -5.14 -14.51 0.16
CA ILE A 168 -3.74 -14.41 -0.23
C ILE A 168 -3.11 -15.80 -0.32
N VAL A 169 -3.27 -16.65 0.71
CA VAL A 169 -2.72 -18.01 0.75
C VAL A 169 -3.28 -18.87 -0.38
N LYS A 170 -4.58 -18.77 -0.66
CA LYS A 170 -5.18 -19.46 -1.81
C LYS A 170 -4.55 -19.03 -3.13
N GLU A 171 -4.37 -17.72 -3.35
CA GLU A 171 -3.75 -17.17 -4.56
C GLU A 171 -2.27 -17.56 -4.67
N ILE A 172 -1.53 -17.68 -3.54
CA ILE A 172 -0.15 -18.19 -3.52
C ILE A 172 -0.10 -19.64 -4.00
N ASN A 173 -0.98 -20.51 -3.49
CA ASN A 173 -1.05 -21.92 -3.88
C ASN A 173 -1.40 -22.09 -5.38
N GLU A 174 -2.24 -21.21 -5.94
CA GLU A 174 -2.57 -21.22 -7.38
C GLU A 174 -1.40 -20.79 -8.27
N LEU A 175 -0.47 -19.97 -7.74
CA LEU A 175 0.70 -19.46 -8.47
C LEU A 175 1.91 -20.36 -8.37
N ASP A 176 1.97 -21.25 -7.38
CA ASP A 176 3.01 -22.26 -7.13
C ASP A 176 4.45 -21.70 -7.19
N PRO A 177 4.79 -20.64 -6.41
CA PRO A 177 6.14 -20.10 -6.39
C PRO A 177 7.08 -20.99 -5.56
N ASP A 178 8.38 -20.87 -5.76
CA ASP A 178 9.41 -21.53 -4.94
C ASP A 178 9.54 -20.88 -3.54
N ILE A 179 9.31 -19.58 -3.47
CA ILE A 179 9.46 -18.77 -2.26
C ILE A 179 8.55 -17.55 -2.32
N VAL A 180 8.05 -17.15 -1.15
CA VAL A 180 7.34 -15.87 -0.98
C VAL A 180 8.22 -14.89 -0.24
N VAL A 181 8.25 -13.64 -0.67
CA VAL A 181 8.91 -12.53 0.04
C VAL A 181 7.90 -11.42 0.30
N ILE A 182 7.89 -10.90 1.53
CA ILE A 182 6.96 -9.85 1.98
C ILE A 182 7.81 -8.65 2.42
N THR A 183 7.75 -7.57 1.65
CA THR A 183 8.56 -6.37 1.89
C THR A 183 7.81 -5.31 2.68
N GLY A 184 7.45 -5.61 3.92
CA GLY A 184 6.95 -4.66 4.91
C GLY A 184 5.44 -4.41 4.89
N ASP A 185 5.03 -3.60 5.86
CA ASP A 185 3.64 -3.18 6.11
C ASP A 185 2.67 -4.36 6.20
N MET A 186 3.01 -5.32 7.09
CA MET A 186 2.11 -6.43 7.44
C MET A 186 0.90 -5.92 8.23
N ALA A 187 1.11 -4.97 9.15
CA ALA A 187 0.07 -4.33 9.95
C ALA A 187 -0.26 -2.93 9.42
N ASP A 188 -1.51 -2.46 9.58
CA ASP A 188 -1.90 -1.08 9.24
C ASP A 188 -1.93 -0.12 10.44
N GLY A 189 -1.77 -0.64 11.67
CA GLY A 189 -1.78 0.14 12.91
C GLY A 189 -3.18 0.47 13.47
N SER A 190 -4.26 0.19 12.76
CA SER A 190 -5.63 0.49 13.22
C SER A 190 -6.13 -0.48 14.31
N LEU A 191 -5.77 -1.75 14.20
CA LEU A 191 -5.99 -2.80 15.20
C LEU A 191 -4.70 -3.59 15.43
N LYS A 192 -4.58 -4.19 16.61
CA LYS A 192 -3.51 -5.14 16.88
C LYS A 192 -3.71 -6.39 16.02
N VAL A 193 -2.66 -6.80 15.29
CA VAL A 193 -2.68 -8.03 14.52
C VAL A 193 -2.79 -9.21 15.49
N GLU A 194 -3.77 -10.08 15.25
CA GLU A 194 -3.94 -11.29 16.02
C GLU A 194 -3.18 -12.45 15.36
N ARG A 195 -2.57 -13.31 16.17
CA ARG A 195 -1.89 -14.52 15.71
C ARG A 195 -2.75 -15.34 14.74
N ASN A 196 -4.03 -15.52 15.06
CA ASN A 196 -4.95 -16.33 14.27
C ASN A 196 -5.17 -15.78 12.84
N TRP A 197 -4.85 -14.50 12.58
CA TRP A 197 -4.93 -13.91 11.24
C TRP A 197 -3.78 -14.36 10.34
N LEU A 198 -2.61 -14.66 10.92
CA LEU A 198 -1.42 -15.10 10.18
C LEU A 198 -1.32 -16.63 10.07
N MET A 199 -2.05 -17.38 10.91
CA MET A 199 -2.03 -18.87 10.89
C MET A 199 -2.26 -19.51 9.51
N PRO A 200 -3.08 -18.92 8.58
CA PRO A 200 -3.23 -19.52 7.25
C PRO A 200 -1.93 -19.62 6.45
N PHE A 201 -0.92 -18.78 6.73
CA PHE A 201 0.39 -18.92 6.08
C PHE A 201 1.09 -20.24 6.43
N ASN A 202 0.73 -20.90 7.55
CA ASN A 202 1.28 -22.20 7.93
C ASN A 202 0.81 -23.36 7.02
N ASP A 203 -0.23 -23.12 6.20
CA ASP A 203 -0.70 -24.09 5.20
C ASP A 203 0.21 -24.13 3.96
N LEU A 204 1.16 -23.18 3.84
CA LEU A 204 2.14 -23.14 2.76
C LEU A 204 3.39 -23.94 3.14
N ALA A 205 3.81 -24.85 2.25
CA ALA A 205 5.00 -25.68 2.45
C ALA A 205 6.30 -25.01 1.95
N ILE A 206 6.19 -23.80 1.39
CA ILE A 206 7.32 -23.05 0.82
C ILE A 206 7.86 -22.01 1.84
N PRO A 207 9.12 -21.59 1.72
CA PRO A 207 9.67 -20.53 2.57
C PRO A 207 8.93 -19.21 2.36
N ILE A 208 8.70 -18.49 3.46
CA ILE A 208 8.12 -17.14 3.44
C ILE A 208 9.08 -16.23 4.21
N LEU A 209 9.62 -15.21 3.54
CA LEU A 209 10.51 -14.23 4.15
C LEU A 209 9.78 -12.91 4.38
N TYR A 210 10.13 -12.22 5.45
CA TYR A 210 9.53 -10.94 5.80
C TYR A 210 10.58 -9.96 6.32
N VAL A 211 10.44 -8.69 5.93
CA VAL A 211 11.11 -7.52 6.49
C VAL A 211 10.08 -6.49 6.93
N THR A 212 10.42 -5.57 7.85
CA THR A 212 9.50 -4.56 8.34
C THR A 212 9.31 -3.38 7.39
N GLY A 213 8.12 -2.74 7.45
CA GLY A 213 7.82 -1.48 6.80
C GLY A 213 7.61 -0.34 7.81
N ASN A 214 7.18 0.82 7.33
CA ASN A 214 7.00 1.99 8.20
C ASN A 214 5.79 1.90 9.12
N HIS A 215 4.79 1.07 8.79
CA HIS A 215 3.65 0.85 9.66
C HIS A 215 3.98 -0.02 10.88
N GLU A 216 5.04 -0.83 10.82
CA GLU A 216 5.54 -1.56 11.97
C GLU A 216 6.15 -0.64 13.04
N GLU A 217 6.55 0.60 12.73
CA GLU A 217 6.95 1.59 13.75
C GLU A 217 5.76 2.10 14.59
N MET A 218 4.54 2.02 14.06
CA MET A 218 3.32 2.36 14.82
C MET A 218 2.96 1.29 15.85
N ASN A 219 3.52 0.09 15.68
CA ASN A 219 3.34 -1.08 16.52
C ASN A 219 4.72 -1.52 17.02
N PRO A 220 4.88 -1.94 18.27
CA PRO A 220 6.16 -2.49 18.69
C PRO A 220 6.58 -3.62 17.75
N LYS A 221 7.71 -3.44 17.04
CA LYS A 221 8.30 -4.43 16.13
C LYS A 221 8.39 -5.81 16.81
N GLU A 222 8.74 -5.82 18.09
CA GLU A 222 8.87 -7.01 18.91
C GLU A 222 7.56 -7.80 19.04
N ASP A 223 6.42 -7.12 19.07
CA ASP A 223 5.11 -7.78 19.15
C ASP A 223 4.81 -8.50 17.82
N MET A 224 5.14 -7.91 16.68
CA MET A 224 4.99 -8.57 15.37
C MET A 224 5.93 -9.77 15.28
N ILE A 225 7.22 -9.62 15.61
CA ILE A 225 8.20 -10.71 15.56
C ILE A 225 7.78 -11.88 16.48
N LYS A 226 7.21 -11.62 17.66
CA LYS A 226 6.67 -12.68 18.53
C LYS A 226 5.57 -13.47 17.85
N ILE A 227 4.65 -12.80 17.15
CA ILE A 227 3.56 -13.47 16.42
C ILE A 227 4.14 -14.27 15.25
N LEU A 228 5.10 -13.71 14.51
CA LEU A 228 5.74 -14.38 13.37
C LEU A 228 6.49 -15.65 13.78
N ASN A 229 7.16 -15.66 14.93
CA ASN A 229 7.86 -16.84 15.47
C ASN A 229 6.92 -18.04 15.75
N GLU A 230 5.61 -17.82 15.75
CA GLU A 230 4.59 -18.86 15.88
C GLU A 230 3.98 -19.27 14.53
N THR A 231 4.53 -18.78 13.43
CA THR A 231 4.11 -19.05 12.04
C THR A 231 5.29 -19.53 11.19
N ASN A 232 5.01 -19.92 9.95
CA ASN A 232 6.05 -20.31 8.97
C ASN A 232 6.73 -19.10 8.31
N ILE A 233 6.39 -17.87 8.74
CA ILE A 233 7.00 -16.65 8.18
C ILE A 233 8.32 -16.39 8.90
N LYS A 234 9.42 -16.41 8.15
CA LYS A 234 10.74 -16.10 8.69
C LYS A 234 11.01 -14.60 8.55
N TYR A 235 11.19 -13.91 9.67
CA TYR A 235 11.73 -12.56 9.71
C TYR A 235 13.23 -12.60 9.42
N ILE A 236 13.69 -11.75 8.47
CA ILE A 236 15.09 -11.64 8.05
C ILE A 236 15.60 -10.19 8.04
N GLY A 237 15.03 -9.29 8.84
CA GLY A 237 15.56 -7.93 9.02
C GLY A 237 16.97 -7.91 9.62
N GLU A 238 17.49 -6.69 9.90
CA GLU A 238 18.78 -6.50 10.57
C GLU A 238 20.00 -7.11 9.82
N HIS A 239 20.01 -6.97 8.49
CA HIS A 239 21.07 -7.46 7.59
C HIS A 239 21.16 -8.99 7.49
N GLU A 240 20.14 -9.74 7.90
CA GLU A 240 20.15 -11.19 7.74
C GLU A 240 20.17 -11.59 6.27
N ILE A 241 21.00 -12.57 5.93
CA ILE A 241 21.06 -13.16 4.60
C ILE A 241 20.47 -14.56 4.63
N TYR A 242 19.39 -14.76 3.91
CA TYR A 242 18.77 -16.07 3.72
C TYR A 242 19.18 -16.65 2.35
N LYS A 243 19.80 -17.82 2.35
CA LYS A 243 20.25 -18.50 1.11
C LYS A 243 19.24 -19.58 0.72
N PHE A 244 18.75 -19.50 -0.53
CA PHE A 244 17.80 -20.47 -1.05
C PHE A 244 17.98 -20.64 -2.57
N LYS A 245 18.05 -21.90 -3.08
CA LYS A 245 18.24 -22.23 -4.49
C LYS A 245 19.35 -21.39 -5.18
N GLY A 246 20.49 -21.23 -4.52
CA GLY A 246 21.63 -20.46 -5.07
C GLY A 246 21.39 -18.96 -5.20
N VAL A 247 20.43 -18.40 -4.47
CA VAL A 247 20.13 -16.96 -4.38
C VAL A 247 20.31 -16.49 -2.95
N ASN A 248 20.87 -15.29 -2.78
CA ASN A 248 20.97 -14.61 -1.50
C ASN A 248 19.81 -13.59 -1.36
N PHE A 249 18.95 -13.76 -0.37
CA PHE A 249 17.96 -12.78 0.03
C PHE A 249 18.50 -11.99 1.21
N ILE A 250 18.66 -10.69 1.04
CA ILE A 250 19.24 -9.76 2.02
C ILE A 250 18.10 -8.92 2.59
N GLY A 251 17.82 -9.08 3.85
CA GLY A 251 16.71 -8.38 4.51
C GLY A 251 17.18 -7.15 5.28
N GLU A 252 16.51 -6.03 5.04
CA GLU A 252 16.72 -4.77 5.74
C GLU A 252 15.41 -4.25 6.30
N ASP A 253 15.42 -3.79 7.54
CA ASP A 253 14.28 -3.17 8.17
C ASP A 253 14.10 -1.71 7.77
N TYR A 254 12.87 -1.24 7.83
CA TYR A 254 12.58 0.18 7.72
C TYR A 254 13.36 1.00 8.77
N GLY A 255 13.79 2.20 8.37
CA GLY A 255 14.55 3.11 9.23
C GLY A 255 16.07 3.01 9.09
N TYR A 256 16.60 1.93 8.49
CA TYR A 256 18.02 1.84 8.17
C TYR A 256 18.40 2.67 6.94
N ASP A 257 19.59 3.26 6.96
CA ASP A 257 20.19 3.93 5.81
C ASP A 257 20.88 2.90 4.92
N LEU A 258 20.20 2.43 3.87
CA LEU A 258 20.70 1.41 2.95
C LEU A 258 22.09 1.73 2.39
N ARG A 259 22.39 3.01 2.15
CA ARG A 259 23.69 3.42 1.61
C ARG A 259 24.84 3.18 2.58
N LYS A 260 24.56 3.04 3.87
CA LYS A 260 25.54 2.68 4.90
C LYS A 260 25.58 1.20 5.19
N THR A 261 24.43 0.54 5.17
CA THR A 261 24.31 -0.86 5.60
C THR A 261 24.75 -1.84 4.53
N LEU A 262 24.56 -1.51 3.24
CA LEU A 262 24.88 -2.39 2.12
C LEU A 262 26.36 -2.37 1.64
N ILE A 263 27.24 -1.56 2.27
CA ILE A 263 28.63 -1.35 1.79
C ILE A 263 29.46 -2.65 1.72
N ASN A 264 29.16 -3.64 2.55
CA ASN A 264 29.96 -4.87 2.69
C ASN A 264 29.28 -6.12 2.11
N ILE A 265 28.28 -5.97 1.23
CA ILE A 265 27.62 -7.12 0.63
C ILE A 265 28.60 -7.83 -0.31
N HIS A 266 28.89 -9.10 0.00
CA HIS A 266 29.79 -9.91 -0.79
C HIS A 266 29.11 -10.44 -2.04
N GLN A 267 29.80 -10.34 -3.20
CA GLN A 267 29.32 -10.90 -4.46
C GLN A 267 29.97 -12.27 -4.70
N GLU A 268 29.16 -13.32 -4.65
CA GLU A 268 29.55 -14.66 -5.08
C GLU A 268 29.28 -14.84 -6.58
N LYS A 269 30.24 -15.41 -7.32
CA LYS A 269 30.08 -15.62 -8.76
C LYS A 269 28.90 -16.56 -9.05
N GLY A 270 27.98 -16.12 -9.90
CA GLY A 270 26.80 -16.90 -10.29
C GLY A 270 25.67 -16.92 -9.24
N VAL A 271 25.80 -16.16 -8.16
CA VAL A 271 24.79 -16.07 -7.08
C VAL A 271 24.17 -14.67 -7.10
N PRO A 272 22.89 -14.51 -7.49
CA PRO A 272 22.23 -13.22 -7.43
C PRO A 272 21.92 -12.80 -6.00
N ASN A 273 22.23 -11.55 -5.67
CA ASN A 273 21.84 -10.90 -4.41
C ASN A 273 20.52 -10.14 -4.61
N ILE A 274 19.50 -10.46 -3.82
CA ILE A 274 18.20 -9.82 -3.83
C ILE A 274 18.00 -9.05 -2.53
N LEU A 275 17.83 -7.74 -2.62
CA LEU A 275 17.53 -6.88 -1.47
C LEU A 275 16.04 -6.85 -1.23
N LEU A 276 15.62 -7.10 0.01
CA LEU A 276 14.28 -6.92 0.53
C LEU A 276 14.27 -5.71 1.47
N TYR A 277 13.62 -4.64 1.07
CA TYR A 277 13.44 -3.45 1.90
C TYR A 277 12.16 -2.71 1.48
N HIS A 278 11.46 -2.11 2.44
CA HIS A 278 10.13 -1.60 2.19
C HIS A 278 10.09 -0.36 1.29
N VAL A 279 10.93 0.66 1.54
CA VAL A 279 10.86 1.96 0.85
C VAL A 279 11.83 2.02 -0.34
N PRO A 280 11.40 2.38 -1.54
CA PRO A 280 12.25 2.43 -2.73
C PRO A 280 13.15 3.68 -2.72
N THR A 281 14.23 3.66 -1.91
CA THR A 281 15.14 4.79 -1.68
C THR A 281 16.37 4.83 -2.59
N LEU A 282 16.65 3.73 -3.31
CA LEU A 282 17.74 3.62 -4.29
C LEU A 282 17.20 3.77 -5.70
N VAL A 283 18.10 4.12 -6.64
CA VAL A 283 17.85 4.05 -8.09
C VAL A 283 18.65 2.88 -8.70
N PRO A 284 18.25 2.33 -9.86
CA PRO A 284 18.90 1.16 -10.43
C PRO A 284 20.41 1.33 -10.64
N ASP A 285 20.87 2.52 -11.09
CA ASP A 285 22.29 2.82 -11.31
C ASP A 285 23.15 2.78 -10.02
N GLU A 286 22.54 2.77 -8.83
CA GLU A 286 23.26 2.64 -7.55
C GLU A 286 23.48 1.18 -7.13
N LEU A 287 22.71 0.22 -7.66
CA LEU A 287 22.70 -1.16 -7.17
C LEU A 287 24.00 -1.92 -7.44
N GLU A 288 24.69 -1.63 -8.54
CA GLU A 288 26.01 -2.21 -8.87
C GLU A 288 27.02 -1.96 -7.73
N LYS A 289 27.03 -0.75 -7.18
CA LYS A 289 27.91 -0.37 -6.07
C LYS A 289 27.76 -1.25 -4.84
N TYR A 290 26.58 -1.82 -4.64
CA TYR A 290 26.23 -2.65 -3.49
C TYR A 290 26.16 -4.14 -3.83
N ASN A 291 26.53 -4.54 -5.05
CA ASN A 291 26.40 -5.92 -5.54
C ASN A 291 24.95 -6.46 -5.43
N ILE A 292 23.94 -5.63 -5.66
CA ILE A 292 22.52 -6.02 -5.66
C ILE A 292 22.05 -6.19 -7.10
N PHE A 293 21.57 -7.39 -7.42
CA PHE A 293 20.96 -7.70 -8.72
C PHE A 293 19.51 -7.20 -8.81
N LEU A 294 18.72 -7.47 -7.77
CA LEU A 294 17.31 -7.12 -7.71
C LEU A 294 16.97 -6.51 -6.35
N PHE A 295 16.33 -5.36 -6.35
CA PHE A 295 15.76 -4.74 -5.16
C PHE A 295 14.22 -4.82 -5.21
N LEU A 296 13.60 -5.43 -4.20
CA LEU A 296 12.16 -5.57 -4.04
C LEU A 296 11.65 -4.61 -2.97
N ALA A 297 10.72 -3.73 -3.35
CA ALA A 297 10.16 -2.70 -2.47
C ALA A 297 8.63 -2.59 -2.61
N GLY A 298 7.99 -1.91 -1.66
CA GLY A 298 6.57 -1.58 -1.64
C GLY A 298 6.32 -0.11 -1.36
N HIS A 299 5.54 0.21 -0.31
CA HIS A 299 5.34 1.53 0.28
C HIS A 299 4.47 2.50 -0.52
N THR A 300 4.65 2.60 -1.82
CA THR A 300 4.03 3.65 -2.64
C THR A 300 2.56 3.42 -2.95
N HIS A 301 2.10 2.16 -2.84
CA HIS A 301 0.76 1.70 -3.26
C HIS A 301 0.39 2.03 -4.72
N GLY A 302 1.37 2.43 -5.58
CA GLY A 302 1.07 3.05 -6.85
C GLY A 302 0.19 4.31 -6.68
N GLY A 303 0.27 4.96 -5.49
CA GLY A 303 -0.54 6.11 -5.09
C GLY A 303 -1.97 5.79 -4.68
N GLN A 304 -2.38 4.54 -4.66
CA GLN A 304 -3.68 3.97 -4.27
C GLN A 304 -4.91 4.63 -4.91
N ILE A 305 -5.12 5.94 -4.75
CA ILE A 305 -6.23 6.71 -5.32
C ILE A 305 -5.72 7.94 -6.08
N PHE A 306 -6.02 8.00 -7.38
CA PHE A 306 -5.67 9.16 -8.22
C PHE A 306 -6.38 10.44 -7.69
N PRO A 307 -5.71 11.61 -7.63
CA PRO A 307 -4.36 11.91 -8.11
C PRO A 307 -3.24 11.82 -7.06
N LEU A 308 -3.46 11.19 -5.88
CA LEU A 308 -2.43 11.11 -4.82
C LEU A 308 -1.14 10.45 -5.30
N GLY A 309 -1.22 9.57 -6.30
CA GLY A 309 -0.05 8.97 -6.94
C GLY A 309 0.96 9.98 -7.48
N ILE A 310 0.52 11.18 -7.87
CA ILE A 310 1.41 12.25 -8.31
C ILE A 310 2.38 12.66 -7.18
N PHE A 311 1.88 12.78 -5.96
CA PHE A 311 2.72 13.12 -4.80
C PHE A 311 3.66 11.97 -4.45
N ALA A 312 3.17 10.72 -4.47
CA ALA A 312 4.01 9.55 -4.23
C ALA A 312 5.12 9.40 -5.29
N TYR A 313 4.83 9.73 -6.54
CA TYR A 313 5.81 9.73 -7.63
C TYR A 313 6.98 10.70 -7.37
N PHE A 314 6.69 11.92 -6.90
CA PHE A 314 7.74 12.90 -6.60
C PHE A 314 8.46 12.65 -5.26
N ALA A 315 7.86 11.90 -4.36
CA ALA A 315 8.42 11.64 -3.03
C ALA A 315 9.39 10.44 -2.99
N ASN A 316 9.38 9.57 -4.01
CA ASN A 316 10.14 8.33 -4.01
C ASN A 316 11.12 8.28 -5.20
N ALA A 317 12.24 7.57 -5.04
CA ALA A 317 13.21 7.37 -6.12
C ALA A 317 12.63 6.51 -7.27
N CYS A 318 11.80 5.50 -6.91
CA CYS A 318 11.02 4.69 -7.84
C CYS A 318 9.57 4.63 -7.35
N PHE A 319 8.58 4.60 -8.27
CA PHE A 319 7.17 4.74 -7.91
C PHE A 319 6.40 3.41 -7.95
N SER A 320 6.35 2.74 -9.09
CA SER A 320 5.70 1.42 -9.24
C SER A 320 6.23 0.67 -10.46
N GLY A 321 6.19 -0.66 -10.42
CA GLY A 321 6.65 -1.52 -11.51
C GLY A 321 8.15 -1.75 -11.54
N LEU A 322 8.66 -2.24 -12.66
CA LEU A 322 10.05 -2.61 -12.88
C LEU A 322 10.87 -1.45 -13.44
N TYR A 323 11.99 -1.17 -12.80
CA TYR A 323 13.03 -0.23 -13.23
C TYR A 323 14.33 -0.99 -13.47
N THR A 324 15.15 -0.50 -14.39
CA THR A 324 16.46 -1.09 -14.68
C THR A 324 17.50 0.00 -14.90
N ASP A 325 18.77 -0.35 -14.67
CA ASP A 325 19.93 0.48 -15.02
C ASP A 325 20.12 0.53 -16.54
N LYS A 326 21.06 1.35 -17.01
CA LYS A 326 21.34 1.52 -18.45
C LYS A 326 21.84 0.25 -19.14
N THR A 327 22.36 -0.69 -18.38
CA THR A 327 22.93 -1.95 -18.89
C THR A 327 21.96 -3.12 -18.85
N ASN A 328 20.76 -2.94 -18.27
CA ASN A 328 19.77 -3.97 -17.97
C ASN A 328 20.36 -5.12 -17.12
N SER A 329 21.24 -4.78 -16.19
CA SER A 329 21.93 -5.73 -15.31
C SER A 329 21.48 -5.67 -13.86
N HIS A 330 20.87 -4.55 -13.45
CA HIS A 330 20.37 -4.31 -12.10
C HIS A 330 18.94 -3.81 -12.14
N PHE A 331 18.11 -4.31 -11.24
CA PHE A 331 16.66 -4.10 -11.30
C PHE A 331 16.09 -3.65 -9.95
N ILE A 332 15.10 -2.77 -9.99
CA ILE A 332 14.24 -2.44 -8.85
C ILE A 332 12.81 -2.75 -9.25
N TYR A 333 12.11 -3.51 -8.43
CA TYR A 333 10.68 -3.69 -8.58
C TYR A 333 9.96 -3.10 -7.37
N VAL A 334 9.02 -2.18 -7.63
CA VAL A 334 8.19 -1.53 -6.62
C VAL A 334 6.76 -2.02 -6.76
N SER A 335 6.28 -2.74 -5.74
CA SER A 335 4.91 -3.26 -5.68
C SER A 335 3.89 -2.15 -5.49
N GLU A 336 2.71 -2.29 -6.10
CA GLU A 336 1.56 -1.44 -5.79
C GLU A 336 0.81 -1.88 -4.52
N GLY A 337 1.30 -2.92 -3.85
CA GLY A 337 0.74 -3.45 -2.60
C GLY A 337 -0.41 -4.43 -2.79
N VAL A 338 -0.55 -5.32 -1.80
CA VAL A 338 -1.57 -6.38 -1.79
C VAL A 338 -2.93 -5.86 -1.33
N ASN A 339 -2.96 -4.99 -0.32
CA ASN A 339 -4.19 -4.43 0.23
C ASN A 339 -4.15 -2.89 0.25
N ASN A 340 -5.20 -2.27 0.76
CA ASN A 340 -5.34 -0.82 0.81
C ASN A 340 -5.02 -0.32 2.22
N ALA A 341 -4.43 0.86 2.32
CA ALA A 341 -4.36 1.61 3.56
C ALA A 341 -5.59 2.53 3.70
N VAL A 342 -6.20 2.63 4.87
CA VAL A 342 -7.26 3.58 5.29
C VAL A 342 -8.51 3.60 4.40
N ILE A 343 -8.36 3.86 3.10
CA ILE A 343 -9.47 4.01 2.14
C ILE A 343 -9.61 2.71 1.34
N PRO A 344 -10.72 1.94 1.49
CA PRO A 344 -10.86 0.61 0.90
C PRO A 344 -11.21 0.65 -0.60
N MET A 345 -10.41 1.35 -1.40
CA MET A 345 -10.55 1.43 -2.86
C MET A 345 -9.22 1.72 -3.55
N ARG A 346 -9.14 1.38 -4.84
CA ARG A 346 -8.00 1.67 -5.71
C ARG A 346 -8.47 2.30 -7.01
N VAL A 347 -7.97 3.49 -7.32
CA VAL A 347 -8.24 4.20 -8.57
C VAL A 347 -6.92 4.69 -9.15
N GLY A 348 -6.51 4.12 -10.28
CA GLY A 348 -5.21 4.41 -10.90
C GLY A 348 -4.07 3.52 -10.42
N SER A 349 -4.32 2.59 -9.49
CA SER A 349 -3.39 1.53 -9.06
C SER A 349 -4.12 0.20 -8.94
N SER A 350 -3.42 -0.90 -8.72
CA SER A 350 -3.96 -2.25 -8.65
C SER A 350 -3.56 -2.96 -7.35
N ARG A 351 -4.34 -3.96 -6.94
CA ARG A 351 -3.90 -4.98 -6.01
C ARG A 351 -2.94 -5.90 -6.75
N THR A 352 -1.66 -5.91 -6.41
CA THR A 352 -0.63 -6.54 -7.25
C THR A 352 0.12 -7.65 -6.53
N PHE A 353 0.29 -8.78 -7.23
CA PHE A 353 1.21 -9.86 -6.91
C PHE A 353 2.27 -9.91 -8.01
N ALA A 354 3.55 -9.82 -7.66
CA ALA A 354 4.62 -9.94 -8.65
C ALA A 354 5.26 -11.34 -8.61
N LEU A 355 5.12 -12.09 -9.68
CA LEU A 355 5.75 -13.40 -9.85
C LEU A 355 7.01 -13.22 -10.69
N ILE A 356 8.16 -13.25 -10.03
CA ILE A 356 9.47 -12.95 -10.62
C ILE A 356 10.26 -14.23 -10.77
N THR A 357 10.57 -14.59 -12.00
CA THR A 357 11.42 -15.74 -12.32
C THR A 357 12.84 -15.24 -12.62
N ILE A 358 13.83 -15.79 -11.93
CA ILE A 358 15.25 -15.59 -12.24
C ILE A 358 15.77 -16.88 -12.86
N GLU A 359 16.37 -16.77 -14.05
CA GLU A 359 16.86 -17.91 -14.80
C GLU A 359 18.29 -17.70 -15.32
N SER A 360 18.90 -18.80 -15.73
CA SER A 360 20.23 -18.80 -16.37
C SER A 360 20.23 -17.99 -17.66
N ASN A 361 21.30 -17.24 -17.89
CA ASN A 361 21.55 -16.59 -19.18
C ASN A 361 22.24 -17.55 -20.17
N LYS A 362 22.10 -18.87 -20.00
CA LYS A 362 22.61 -19.81 -21.00
C LYS A 362 21.86 -19.60 -22.31
N LEU A 363 22.54 -19.08 -23.33
CA LEU A 363 22.12 -19.25 -24.72
C LEU A 363 21.84 -20.75 -24.88
N GLN A 364 20.61 -21.14 -25.17
CA GLN A 364 20.32 -22.46 -25.70
C GLN A 364 21.04 -22.51 -27.04
N LEU A 365 22.26 -23.09 -27.06
CA LEU A 365 22.88 -23.54 -28.28
C LEU A 365 22.00 -24.68 -28.79
N GLN A 366 21.05 -24.34 -29.65
CA GLN A 366 20.35 -25.28 -30.53
C GLN A 366 21.25 -25.67 -31.70
#